data_4ef46e40f3779ab10ddaa9d7a2a0b4e5
#
_entry.id   4ef46e40f3779ab10ddaa9d7a2a0b4e5
#
_cell.length_a   1.000
_cell.length_b   1.000
_cell.length_c   1.000
_cell.angle_alpha   90.00
_cell.angle_beta   90.00
_cell.angle_gamma   90.00
#
_symmetry.space_group_name_H-M   'P 1'
#
loop_
_entity.id
_entity.type
_entity.pdbx_description
1 polymer ?
#
loop_
_entity_poly.entity_id
_entity_poly.type
_entity_poly.pdbx_seq_one_letter_code
_entity_poly.pdbx_strand_id
1 'polypeptide(L)'
;MILVIAEKPSLGRDIADALPGQVTERNNRFIRKGDYAVTWVFGHMLSLKEPEDYDMKYKKWSLDDLPIYFDSWELKMGEDSKSNRNYETKAQRVGLIGELLEESESVIHAGDPDEEGQLLIDEILRWFDYKKPVKRLNTGDTTRGGLVKALSHMTDNDDSLNEGWSAYARSVADLMIGVNMSRFFTCSNSGVLLAVGRVQTPTLGLVVKRDMQIEGHIKTVYYDIFADVNVETADGNKTVTAKYTKKKQKGAENKQITELDEAEKIKNDLINKRFDNIKIEKKVVNEDPPLPFNLVKLQSYCSSHFGYNPADVMDITQSLRETHTAITYNRSDCQYLSEEHFKEAPKTLAQVVQNIKFKPSELDPTIHSKCFNDKNITAHFAIIPTNNKVDLNKLTEREKNVYLAVCKYYMAQFLPKAVKEKTKMTIELDGEYTLAAYSTVVLKKGYTAIFKDIKAEEVTELSSIADGMYSGTAIDARFEEKETKPPSRYTKATLNEDMTRIAKYVTDPEVKKMLLEKDKDKKGENGSIGTSATRSTIIDSLITKGYVAEDGKRLISTELGRELYRILPDEIKKADMTAKWWAIQEDIRSGDKTYKSLTDNVLDTIKTVISNSYPA
;
A
#
# COMPACT_ATOMS: atom_id res chain seq x y z
N MET A 1 38.76 3.21 -14.09
CA MET A 1 37.34 3.16 -14.52
C MET A 1 36.45 3.30 -13.28
N ILE A 2 35.32 4.03 -13.37
CA ILE A 2 34.33 4.15 -12.30
C ILE A 2 33.20 3.15 -12.58
N LEU A 3 32.92 2.24 -11.65
CA LEU A 3 31.84 1.28 -11.78
C LEU A 3 30.56 1.83 -11.15
N VAL A 4 29.46 1.84 -11.89
CA VAL A 4 28.12 2.13 -11.35
C VAL A 4 27.38 0.81 -11.18
N ILE A 5 26.90 0.54 -9.97
CA ILE A 5 26.06 -0.63 -9.69
C ILE A 5 24.66 -0.11 -9.35
N ALA A 6 23.70 -0.32 -10.25
CA ALA A 6 22.31 0.07 -10.05
C ALA A 6 21.47 -1.08 -9.50
N GLU A 7 20.39 -0.77 -8.77
CA GLU A 7 19.51 -1.79 -8.20
C GLU A 7 18.75 -2.61 -9.27
N LYS A 8 18.51 -2.01 -10.44
CA LYS A 8 17.68 -2.61 -11.49
C LYS A 8 18.12 -2.19 -12.89
N PRO A 9 17.86 -3.04 -13.91
CA PRO A 9 18.32 -2.78 -15.29
C PRO A 9 17.83 -1.44 -15.85
N SER A 10 16.61 -1.03 -15.54
CA SER A 10 16.05 0.25 -16.01
C SER A 10 16.86 1.43 -15.46
N LEU A 11 17.07 1.46 -14.14
CA LEU A 11 17.83 2.52 -13.48
C LEU A 11 19.27 2.58 -14.02
N GLY A 12 19.91 1.41 -14.22
CA GLY A 12 21.25 1.36 -14.83
C GLY A 12 21.30 1.98 -16.21
N ARG A 13 20.31 1.73 -17.06
CA ARG A 13 20.20 2.34 -18.39
C ARG A 13 19.96 3.85 -18.32
N ASP A 14 19.05 4.30 -17.43
CA ASP A 14 18.74 5.71 -17.25
C ASP A 14 19.97 6.48 -16.74
N ILE A 15 20.74 5.90 -15.80
CA ILE A 15 22.00 6.47 -15.32
C ILE A 15 23.04 6.52 -16.47
N ALA A 16 23.20 5.44 -17.23
CA ALA A 16 24.12 5.43 -18.35
C ALA A 16 23.79 6.51 -19.40
N ASP A 17 22.49 6.76 -19.65
CA ASP A 17 22.06 7.81 -20.57
C ASP A 17 22.32 9.23 -20.00
N ALA A 18 22.30 9.41 -18.68
CA ALA A 18 22.60 10.67 -18.01
C ALA A 18 24.10 10.98 -17.88
N LEU A 19 24.97 9.95 -17.83
CA LEU A 19 26.40 10.11 -17.70
C LEU A 19 27.06 10.76 -18.95
N PRO A 20 28.20 11.48 -18.78
CA PRO A 20 28.95 12.04 -19.90
C PRO A 20 29.72 10.96 -20.68
N GLY A 21 30.18 11.33 -21.86
CA GLY A 21 31.02 10.48 -22.71
C GLY A 21 30.26 9.76 -23.82
N GLN A 22 31.03 9.01 -24.66
CA GLN A 22 30.47 8.19 -25.74
C GLN A 22 30.34 6.74 -25.30
N VAL A 23 29.28 6.07 -25.75
CA VAL A 23 29.06 4.63 -25.50
C VAL A 23 30.06 3.85 -26.35
N THR A 24 30.92 3.09 -25.71
CA THR A 24 31.92 2.21 -26.37
C THR A 24 31.45 0.76 -26.41
N GLU A 25 30.66 0.34 -25.45
CA GLU A 25 30.04 -0.99 -25.41
C GLU A 25 28.64 -0.92 -24.74
N ARG A 26 27.68 -1.61 -25.33
CA ARG A 26 26.32 -1.75 -24.76
C ARG A 26 25.82 -3.16 -25.04
N ASN A 27 25.53 -3.87 -23.98
CA ASN A 27 24.90 -5.19 -24.02
C ASN A 27 23.80 -5.33 -22.94
N ASN A 28 23.24 -6.52 -22.79
CA ASN A 28 22.17 -6.77 -21.82
C ASN A 28 22.67 -6.89 -20.38
N ARG A 29 23.97 -6.81 -20.13
CA ARG A 29 24.59 -7.06 -18.84
C ARG A 29 25.25 -5.81 -18.27
N PHE A 30 25.83 -4.95 -19.10
CA PHE A 30 26.46 -3.69 -18.71
C PHE A 30 26.59 -2.72 -19.90
N ILE A 31 26.93 -1.47 -19.59
CA ILE A 31 27.18 -0.39 -20.59
C ILE A 31 28.48 0.29 -20.22
N ARG A 32 29.44 0.37 -21.17
CA ARG A 32 30.64 1.19 -21.02
C ARG A 32 30.44 2.53 -21.73
N LYS A 33 30.68 3.64 -20.99
CA LYS A 33 30.51 5.00 -21.52
C LYS A 33 31.54 5.94 -20.91
N GLY A 34 32.46 6.42 -21.74
CA GLY A 34 33.61 7.22 -21.27
C GLY A 34 34.39 6.46 -20.19
N ASP A 35 34.58 7.07 -19.02
CA ASP A 35 35.30 6.49 -17.91
C ASP A 35 34.42 5.58 -17.01
N TYR A 36 33.19 5.35 -17.41
CA TYR A 36 32.22 4.60 -16.61
C TYR A 36 31.91 3.22 -17.19
N ALA A 37 31.72 2.24 -16.30
CA ALA A 37 31.00 1.02 -16.60
C ALA A 37 29.73 0.99 -15.72
N VAL A 38 28.56 0.79 -16.30
CA VAL A 38 27.27 0.75 -15.60
C VAL A 38 26.71 -0.66 -15.69
N THR A 39 26.52 -1.29 -14.57
CA THR A 39 25.85 -2.60 -14.43
C THR A 39 24.73 -2.50 -13.41
N TRP A 40 24.02 -3.60 -13.20
CA TRP A 40 22.85 -3.61 -12.31
C TRP A 40 22.63 -4.99 -11.69
N VAL A 41 21.91 -4.99 -10.56
CA VAL A 41 21.33 -6.19 -9.98
C VAL A 41 19.84 -6.33 -10.37
N PHE A 42 19.21 -7.41 -9.96
CA PHE A 42 17.76 -7.64 -10.14
C PHE A 42 17.15 -8.23 -8.87
N GLY A 43 17.18 -7.42 -7.81
CA GLY A 43 16.83 -7.81 -6.44
C GLY A 43 18.03 -8.40 -5.69
N HIS A 44 17.79 -9.04 -4.55
CA HIS A 44 18.86 -9.68 -3.78
C HIS A 44 19.57 -10.76 -4.59
N MET A 45 20.87 -10.57 -4.82
CA MET A 45 21.74 -11.55 -5.48
C MET A 45 22.19 -12.63 -4.50
N LEU A 46 22.34 -12.23 -3.25
CA LEU A 46 22.74 -13.06 -2.13
C LEU A 46 21.53 -13.31 -1.21
N SER A 47 21.63 -14.29 -0.34
CA SER A 47 20.68 -14.61 0.72
C SER A 47 21.41 -15.03 1.97
N LEU A 48 20.79 -14.89 3.14
CA LEU A 48 21.33 -15.45 4.37
C LEU A 48 21.40 -16.98 4.26
N LYS A 49 22.43 -17.56 4.87
CA LYS A 49 22.51 -19.01 5.05
C LYS A 49 21.39 -19.52 5.96
N GLU A 50 20.78 -20.63 5.58
CA GLU A 50 19.85 -21.36 6.43
C GLU A 50 20.64 -22.17 7.49
N PRO A 51 20.00 -22.59 8.61
CA PRO A 51 20.70 -23.36 9.63
C PRO A 51 21.44 -24.59 9.12
N GLU A 52 20.85 -25.32 8.17
CA GLU A 52 21.46 -26.50 7.54
C GLU A 52 22.70 -26.20 6.68
N ASP A 53 22.91 -24.94 6.28
CA ASP A 53 24.12 -24.50 5.59
C ASP A 53 25.30 -24.35 6.57
N TYR A 54 25.03 -24.21 7.88
CA TYR A 54 26.04 -24.19 8.93
C TYR A 54 26.34 -25.59 9.50
N ASP A 55 25.26 -26.39 9.75
CA ASP A 55 25.38 -27.75 10.25
C ASP A 55 24.19 -28.58 9.78
N MET A 56 24.47 -29.67 9.08
CA MET A 56 23.45 -30.59 8.54
C MET A 56 22.53 -31.19 9.60
N LYS A 57 22.90 -31.17 10.90
CA LYS A 57 22.01 -31.62 11.99
C LYS A 57 20.69 -30.86 11.98
N TYR A 58 20.71 -29.57 11.62
CA TYR A 58 19.53 -28.71 11.57
C TYR A 58 18.56 -29.02 10.44
N LYS A 59 18.91 -29.92 9.51
CA LYS A 59 17.99 -30.41 8.46
C LYS A 59 16.82 -31.21 9.05
N LYS A 60 17.06 -31.93 10.13
CA LYS A 60 16.01 -32.60 10.91
C LYS A 60 15.62 -31.69 12.08
N TRP A 61 14.38 -31.26 12.11
CA TRP A 61 13.91 -30.38 13.16
C TRP A 61 13.78 -31.09 14.49
N SER A 62 14.36 -30.53 15.55
CA SER A 62 14.29 -31.00 16.94
C SER A 62 14.09 -29.81 17.88
N LEU A 63 13.39 -30.06 19.00
CA LEU A 63 13.24 -29.07 20.07
C LEU A 63 14.57 -28.87 20.82
N ASP A 64 15.42 -29.88 20.88
CA ASP A 64 16.71 -29.87 21.57
C ASP A 64 17.72 -28.90 20.92
N ASP A 65 17.51 -28.55 19.65
CA ASP A 65 18.36 -27.62 18.92
C ASP A 65 17.97 -26.14 19.14
N LEU A 66 16.84 -25.86 19.81
CA LEU A 66 16.31 -24.50 19.96
C LEU A 66 16.77 -23.83 21.25
N PRO A 67 17.09 -22.55 21.23
CA PRO A 67 17.02 -21.65 20.07
C PRO A 67 18.25 -21.79 19.17
N ILE A 68 18.02 -21.79 17.84
CA ILE A 68 19.10 -21.68 16.85
C ILE A 68 19.53 -20.24 16.73
N TYR A 69 20.80 -19.99 17.00
CA TYR A 69 21.43 -18.68 16.94
C TYR A 69 22.88 -18.81 16.48
N PHE A 70 23.33 -17.87 15.67
CA PHE A 70 24.71 -17.76 15.23
C PHE A 70 25.22 -16.34 15.52
N ASP A 71 26.44 -16.23 16.02
CA ASP A 71 27.06 -14.91 16.32
C ASP A 71 27.23 -14.03 15.08
N SER A 72 27.37 -14.66 13.93
CA SER A 72 27.39 -14.02 12.62
C SER A 72 26.55 -14.82 11.63
N TRP A 73 25.63 -14.13 10.97
CA TRP A 73 24.81 -14.72 9.90
C TRP A 73 25.47 -14.43 8.56
N GLU A 74 25.91 -15.49 7.91
CA GLU A 74 26.66 -15.42 6.67
C GLU A 74 25.72 -15.39 5.45
N LEU A 75 26.26 -14.87 4.36
CA LEU A 75 25.59 -14.85 3.06
C LEU A 75 25.97 -16.10 2.25
N LYS A 76 25.07 -16.51 1.37
CA LYS A 76 25.28 -17.49 0.29
C LYS A 76 24.71 -16.94 -1.02
N MET A 77 25.09 -17.55 -2.14
CA MET A 77 24.49 -17.24 -3.43
C MET A 77 22.98 -17.46 -3.39
N GLY A 78 22.21 -16.44 -3.78
CA GLY A 78 20.77 -16.51 -3.83
C GLY A 78 20.27 -17.50 -4.91
N GLU A 79 19.16 -18.17 -4.65
CA GLU A 79 18.54 -19.08 -5.61
C GLU A 79 17.90 -18.31 -6.79
N ASP A 80 17.98 -18.87 -7.98
CA ASP A 80 17.32 -18.34 -9.16
C ASP A 80 15.82 -18.61 -9.12
N SER A 81 15.00 -17.64 -9.47
CA SER A 81 13.56 -17.84 -9.57
C SER A 81 13.22 -18.71 -10.80
N LYS A 82 12.21 -19.58 -10.65
CA LYS A 82 11.74 -20.47 -11.75
C LYS A 82 11.23 -19.70 -12.98
N SER A 83 10.85 -18.44 -12.83
CA SER A 83 10.41 -17.56 -13.91
C SER A 83 11.56 -17.01 -14.77
N ASN A 84 12.80 -17.10 -14.30
CA ASN A 84 13.98 -16.50 -14.94
C ASN A 84 14.77 -17.46 -15.85
N ARG A 85 14.13 -18.53 -16.35
CA ARG A 85 14.79 -19.64 -17.07
C ARG A 85 15.52 -19.26 -18.36
N ASN A 86 15.27 -18.09 -18.91
CA ASN A 86 15.85 -17.66 -20.21
C ASN A 86 16.87 -16.51 -20.08
N TYR A 87 17.23 -16.11 -18.87
CA TYR A 87 18.15 -15.01 -18.62
C TYR A 87 19.32 -15.45 -17.73
N GLU A 88 20.26 -14.54 -17.52
CA GLU A 88 21.43 -14.70 -16.67
C GLU A 88 21.06 -15.13 -15.24
N THR A 89 21.80 -16.09 -14.68
CA THR A 89 21.65 -16.51 -13.29
C THR A 89 22.23 -15.47 -12.32
N LYS A 90 21.79 -15.51 -11.05
CA LYS A 90 22.36 -14.65 -9.99
C LYS A 90 23.86 -14.86 -9.86
N ALA A 91 24.34 -16.11 -9.92
CA ALA A 91 25.77 -16.43 -9.87
C ALA A 91 26.55 -15.79 -11.03
N GLN A 92 26.02 -15.85 -12.26
CA GLN A 92 26.63 -15.21 -13.42
C GLN A 92 26.65 -13.68 -13.29
N ARG A 93 25.61 -13.09 -12.73
CA ARG A 93 25.54 -11.65 -12.47
C ARG A 93 26.53 -11.20 -11.41
N VAL A 94 26.60 -11.91 -10.29
CA VAL A 94 27.57 -11.65 -9.23
C VAL A 94 29.00 -11.82 -9.73
N GLY A 95 29.27 -12.87 -10.52
CA GLY A 95 30.58 -13.06 -11.16
C GLY A 95 30.99 -11.89 -12.04
N LEU A 96 30.09 -11.41 -12.94
CA LEU A 96 30.34 -10.24 -13.76
C LEU A 96 30.62 -8.97 -12.92
N ILE A 97 29.83 -8.75 -11.85
CA ILE A 97 30.06 -7.61 -10.97
C ILE A 97 31.45 -7.72 -10.33
N GLY A 98 31.88 -8.92 -9.90
CA GLY A 98 33.21 -9.17 -9.38
C GLY A 98 34.32 -8.79 -10.36
N GLU A 99 34.21 -9.23 -11.64
CA GLU A 99 35.15 -8.86 -12.69
C GLU A 99 35.25 -7.33 -12.89
N LEU A 100 34.09 -6.65 -12.92
CA LEU A 100 34.03 -5.19 -13.05
C LEU A 100 34.56 -4.44 -11.81
N LEU A 101 34.40 -5.00 -10.62
CA LEU A 101 34.94 -4.46 -9.37
C LEU A 101 36.48 -4.50 -9.35
N GLU A 102 37.08 -5.57 -9.85
CA GLU A 102 38.54 -5.69 -9.98
C GLU A 102 39.11 -4.59 -10.89
N GLU A 103 38.46 -4.32 -12.04
CA GLU A 103 38.84 -3.27 -12.99
C GLU A 103 38.59 -1.85 -12.48
N SER A 104 37.71 -1.68 -11.48
CA SER A 104 37.29 -0.36 -11.02
C SER A 104 38.31 0.31 -10.09
N GLU A 105 38.38 1.63 -10.14
CA GLU A 105 39.12 2.47 -9.17
C GLU A 105 38.19 2.97 -8.06
N SER A 106 36.90 3.07 -8.37
CA SER A 106 35.85 3.48 -7.41
C SER A 106 34.49 2.97 -7.87
N VAL A 107 33.53 2.96 -6.96
CA VAL A 107 32.15 2.54 -7.22
C VAL A 107 31.18 3.69 -6.96
N ILE A 108 30.16 3.81 -7.81
CA ILE A 108 28.93 4.56 -7.52
C ILE A 108 27.85 3.54 -7.17
N HIS A 109 27.48 3.53 -5.91
CA HIS A 109 26.39 2.76 -5.36
C HIS A 109 25.06 3.43 -5.73
N ALA A 110 24.30 2.86 -6.66
CA ALA A 110 23.03 3.39 -7.15
C ALA A 110 21.85 2.44 -6.83
N GLY A 111 21.73 2.05 -5.56
CA GLY A 111 20.53 1.44 -5.01
C GLY A 111 19.39 2.45 -4.90
N ASP A 112 18.15 1.99 -4.79
CA ASP A 112 17.01 2.88 -4.51
C ASP A 112 17.25 3.65 -3.19
N PRO A 113 16.64 4.82 -2.98
CA PRO A 113 16.92 5.67 -1.81
C PRO A 113 16.16 5.19 -0.57
N ASP A 114 16.36 3.94 -0.22
CA ASP A 114 15.84 3.30 0.99
C ASP A 114 16.83 2.28 1.58
N GLU A 115 16.50 1.75 2.75
CA GLU A 115 17.35 0.80 3.48
C GLU A 115 17.58 -0.52 2.72
N GLU A 116 16.61 -0.96 1.90
CA GLU A 116 16.77 -2.18 1.10
C GLU A 116 17.69 -1.93 -0.11
N GLY A 117 17.50 -0.81 -0.82
CA GLY A 117 18.38 -0.43 -1.91
C GLY A 117 19.82 -0.22 -1.46
N GLN A 118 20.03 0.28 -0.23
CA GLN A 118 21.36 0.36 0.39
C GLN A 118 21.92 -1.05 0.64
N LEU A 119 21.16 -1.92 1.27
CA LEU A 119 21.60 -3.28 1.61
C LEU A 119 21.97 -4.11 0.37
N LEU A 120 21.15 -4.05 -0.68
CA LEU A 120 21.32 -4.86 -1.89
C LEU A 120 22.70 -4.76 -2.53
N ILE A 121 23.29 -3.57 -2.55
CA ILE A 121 24.60 -3.32 -3.14
C ILE A 121 25.71 -3.48 -2.10
N ASP A 122 25.47 -3.05 -0.86
CA ASP A 122 26.43 -3.24 0.23
C ASP A 122 26.75 -4.73 0.47
N GLU A 123 25.76 -5.63 0.33
CA GLU A 123 25.98 -7.07 0.42
C GLU A 123 26.98 -7.56 -0.63
N ILE A 124 26.90 -7.07 -1.86
CA ILE A 124 27.80 -7.44 -2.94
C ILE A 124 29.19 -6.88 -2.69
N LEU A 125 29.29 -5.61 -2.28
CA LEU A 125 30.57 -5.00 -1.95
C LEU A 125 31.28 -5.74 -0.81
N ARG A 126 30.53 -6.17 0.22
CA ARG A 126 31.03 -7.01 1.33
C ARG A 126 31.42 -8.41 0.86
N TRP A 127 30.64 -9.02 -0.03
CA TRP A 127 30.94 -10.35 -0.58
C TRP A 127 32.29 -10.43 -1.28
N PHE A 128 32.67 -9.33 -1.98
CA PHE A 128 33.97 -9.19 -2.63
C PHE A 128 35.04 -8.49 -1.80
N ASP A 129 34.77 -8.19 -0.52
CA ASP A 129 35.66 -7.42 0.36
C ASP A 129 36.22 -6.14 -0.29
N TYR A 130 35.36 -5.40 -1.02
CA TYR A 130 35.76 -4.21 -1.77
C TYR A 130 36.17 -3.08 -0.83
N LYS A 131 37.39 -2.52 -1.04
CA LYS A 131 38.01 -1.52 -0.14
C LYS A 131 38.29 -0.17 -0.81
N LYS A 132 38.05 -0.05 -2.11
CA LYS A 132 38.26 1.21 -2.82
C LYS A 132 37.09 2.16 -2.57
N PRO A 133 37.22 3.48 -2.89
CA PRO A 133 36.18 4.47 -2.62
C PRO A 133 34.81 4.12 -3.22
N VAL A 134 33.75 4.36 -2.44
CA VAL A 134 32.36 4.16 -2.85
C VAL A 134 31.60 5.46 -2.64
N LYS A 135 30.93 5.97 -3.67
CA LYS A 135 30.01 7.11 -3.58
C LYS A 135 28.57 6.63 -3.67
N ARG A 136 27.69 7.26 -2.91
CA ARG A 136 26.25 6.98 -2.91
C ARG A 136 25.52 7.94 -3.84
N LEU A 137 24.86 7.40 -4.87
CA LEU A 137 23.90 8.11 -5.70
C LEU A 137 22.49 7.92 -5.09
N ASN A 138 22.04 8.90 -4.34
CA ASN A 138 20.75 8.84 -3.66
C ASN A 138 19.71 9.65 -4.44
N THR A 139 18.79 8.98 -5.15
CA THR A 139 17.74 9.64 -5.92
C THR A 139 16.51 8.75 -6.11
N GLY A 140 15.34 9.32 -5.86
CA GLY A 140 14.04 8.74 -6.26
C GLY A 140 13.58 9.23 -7.63
N ASP A 141 14.24 10.25 -8.21
CA ASP A 141 13.91 10.83 -9.51
C ASP A 141 14.79 10.23 -10.61
N THR A 142 14.20 9.38 -11.44
CA THR A 142 14.88 8.72 -12.57
C THR A 142 14.77 9.48 -13.88
N THR A 143 14.20 10.69 -13.88
CA THR A 143 14.26 11.58 -15.05
C THR A 143 15.70 11.97 -15.34
N ARG A 144 16.02 12.28 -16.62
CA ARG A 144 17.37 12.66 -16.98
C ARG A 144 17.86 13.88 -16.18
N GLY A 145 16.99 14.88 -15.96
CA GLY A 145 17.30 16.07 -15.17
C GLY A 145 17.58 15.73 -13.70
N GLY A 146 16.73 14.89 -13.10
CA GLY A 146 16.90 14.39 -11.74
C GLY A 146 18.20 13.63 -11.55
N LEU A 147 18.53 12.72 -12.47
CA LEU A 147 19.77 11.93 -12.44
C LEU A 147 21.03 12.79 -12.59
N VAL A 148 21.05 13.76 -13.53
CA VAL A 148 22.19 14.68 -13.69
C VAL A 148 22.41 15.49 -12.41
N LYS A 149 21.33 15.98 -11.80
CA LYS A 149 21.41 16.69 -10.52
C LYS A 149 21.92 15.78 -9.40
N ALA A 150 21.41 14.56 -9.29
CA ALA A 150 21.85 13.61 -8.26
C ALA A 150 23.33 13.20 -8.43
N LEU A 151 23.79 12.97 -9.66
CA LEU A 151 25.19 12.67 -9.96
C LEU A 151 26.15 13.81 -9.54
N SER A 152 25.69 15.06 -9.54
CA SER A 152 26.48 16.20 -9.07
C SER A 152 26.48 16.40 -7.54
N HIS A 153 25.66 15.63 -6.80
CA HIS A 153 25.48 15.76 -5.34
C HIS A 153 25.64 14.42 -4.60
N MET A 154 26.42 13.51 -5.17
CA MET A 154 26.74 12.22 -4.51
C MET A 154 27.44 12.44 -3.16
N THR A 155 27.10 11.61 -2.18
CA THR A 155 27.73 11.55 -0.85
C THR A 155 28.71 10.38 -0.76
N ASP A 156 29.44 10.28 0.34
CA ASP A 156 30.19 9.08 0.64
C ASP A 156 29.22 7.94 1.05
N ASN A 157 29.51 6.71 0.63
CA ASN A 157 28.66 5.58 1.00
C ASN A 157 28.69 5.30 2.52
N ASP A 158 29.78 5.66 3.17
CA ASP A 158 29.93 5.48 4.62
C ASP A 158 28.85 6.21 5.41
N ASP A 159 28.34 7.34 4.90
CA ASP A 159 27.24 8.09 5.52
C ASP A 159 25.90 7.32 5.52
N SER A 160 25.76 6.32 4.62
CA SER A 160 24.52 5.53 4.45
C SER A 160 24.63 4.08 4.94
N LEU A 161 25.80 3.64 5.42
CA LEU A 161 26.01 2.23 5.85
C LEU A 161 25.04 1.79 6.95
N ASN A 162 24.64 2.67 7.85
CA ASN A 162 23.71 2.35 8.92
C ASN A 162 22.29 2.04 8.40
N GLU A 163 21.88 2.59 7.26
CA GLU A 163 20.64 2.23 6.59
C GLU A 163 20.70 0.75 6.13
N GLY A 164 21.80 0.35 5.49
CA GLY A 164 22.03 -1.04 5.09
C GLY A 164 22.10 -1.99 6.28
N TRP A 165 22.74 -1.59 7.39
CA TRP A 165 22.78 -2.39 8.62
C TRP A 165 21.39 -2.54 9.27
N SER A 166 20.53 -1.53 9.19
CA SER A 166 19.13 -1.60 9.65
C SER A 166 18.34 -2.66 8.87
N ALA A 167 18.46 -2.66 7.54
CA ALA A 167 17.81 -3.67 6.68
C ALA A 167 18.38 -5.08 6.90
N TYR A 168 19.70 -5.21 7.05
CA TYR A 168 20.36 -6.47 7.37
C TYR A 168 19.86 -7.04 8.71
N ALA A 169 19.82 -6.19 9.77
CA ALA A 169 19.30 -6.58 11.08
C ALA A 169 17.87 -7.13 10.98
N ARG A 170 17.02 -6.49 10.19
CA ARG A 170 15.66 -6.95 9.95
C ARG A 170 15.62 -8.30 9.23
N SER A 171 16.45 -8.48 8.21
CA SER A 171 16.52 -9.74 7.47
C SER A 171 16.94 -10.90 8.35
N VAL A 172 17.96 -10.72 9.19
CA VAL A 172 18.40 -11.70 10.18
C VAL A 172 17.30 -11.98 11.21
N ALA A 173 16.68 -10.93 11.75
CA ALA A 173 15.60 -11.04 12.72
C ALA A 173 14.37 -11.82 12.18
N ASP A 174 13.96 -11.53 10.93
CA ASP A 174 12.86 -12.25 10.27
C ASP A 174 13.23 -13.74 10.05
N LEU A 175 14.47 -14.04 9.67
CA LEU A 175 14.97 -15.44 9.55
C LEU A 175 14.98 -16.15 10.92
N MET A 176 15.51 -15.51 11.97
CA MET A 176 15.56 -16.09 13.33
C MET A 176 14.17 -16.43 13.85
N ILE A 177 13.21 -15.51 13.75
CA ILE A 177 11.81 -15.77 14.16
C ILE A 177 11.20 -16.88 13.31
N GLY A 178 11.37 -16.81 11.98
CA GLY A 178 10.83 -17.80 11.05
C GLY A 178 11.34 -19.21 11.36
N VAL A 179 12.65 -19.37 11.50
CA VAL A 179 13.31 -20.66 11.79
C VAL A 179 12.90 -21.20 13.16
N ASN A 180 13.10 -20.42 14.23
CA ASN A 180 12.92 -20.90 15.59
C ASN A 180 11.44 -21.16 15.91
N MET A 181 10.55 -20.22 15.59
CA MET A 181 9.14 -20.36 15.94
C MET A 181 8.43 -21.40 15.07
N SER A 182 8.77 -21.50 13.78
CA SER A 182 8.18 -22.53 12.93
C SER A 182 8.59 -23.94 13.40
N ARG A 183 9.86 -24.14 13.72
CA ARG A 183 10.36 -25.42 14.24
C ARG A 183 9.74 -25.75 15.60
N PHE A 184 9.72 -24.76 16.51
CA PHE A 184 9.15 -24.94 17.84
C PHE A 184 7.70 -25.38 17.79
N PHE A 185 6.82 -24.63 17.12
CA PHE A 185 5.39 -24.96 17.06
C PHE A 185 5.11 -26.22 16.22
N THR A 186 5.88 -26.49 15.17
CA THR A 186 5.76 -27.73 14.40
C THR A 186 6.10 -28.96 15.25
N CYS A 187 7.23 -28.95 15.93
CA CYS A 187 7.67 -30.09 16.73
C CYS A 187 6.80 -30.31 17.98
N SER A 188 6.28 -29.22 18.57
CA SER A 188 5.40 -29.28 19.74
C SER A 188 3.96 -29.72 19.42
N ASN A 189 3.55 -29.70 18.14
CA ASN A 189 2.17 -30.00 17.70
C ASN A 189 2.12 -31.15 16.69
N SER A 190 2.66 -32.32 17.07
CA SER A 190 2.56 -33.57 16.30
C SER A 190 3.17 -33.52 14.89
N GLY A 191 4.10 -32.60 14.63
CA GLY A 191 4.84 -32.51 13.35
C GLY A 191 4.05 -31.94 12.18
N VAL A 192 2.86 -31.41 12.39
CA VAL A 192 2.15 -30.63 11.36
C VAL A 192 2.91 -29.34 11.11
N LEU A 193 3.30 -29.09 9.85
CA LEU A 193 4.09 -27.91 9.49
C LEU A 193 3.34 -26.62 9.83
N LEU A 194 3.85 -25.89 10.80
CA LEU A 194 3.30 -24.61 11.27
C LEU A 194 4.31 -23.49 11.00
N ALA A 195 4.12 -22.77 9.90
CA ALA A 195 5.00 -21.66 9.54
C ALA A 195 4.59 -20.37 10.25
N VAL A 196 5.52 -19.78 10.97
CA VAL A 196 5.37 -18.55 11.73
C VAL A 196 6.21 -17.44 11.09
N GLY A 197 5.70 -16.21 11.10
CA GLY A 197 6.45 -15.07 10.58
C GLY A 197 5.85 -13.74 11.03
N ARG A 198 6.70 -12.74 11.23
CA ARG A 198 6.36 -11.42 11.78
C ARG A 198 5.23 -10.68 11.03
N VAL A 199 5.14 -10.86 9.72
CA VAL A 199 4.07 -10.25 8.91
C VAL A 199 2.97 -11.25 8.59
N GLN A 200 3.33 -12.49 8.28
CA GLN A 200 2.39 -13.56 7.93
C GLN A 200 1.40 -13.84 9.05
N THR A 201 1.88 -13.94 10.28
CA THR A 201 1.04 -14.30 11.44
C THR A 201 0.00 -13.24 11.80
N PRO A 202 0.35 -11.93 11.92
CA PRO A 202 -0.67 -10.89 12.11
C PRO A 202 -1.66 -10.79 10.93
N THR A 203 -1.22 -11.07 9.70
CA THR A 203 -2.10 -11.10 8.53
C THR A 203 -3.13 -12.23 8.63
N LEU A 204 -2.72 -13.45 9.05
CA LEU A 204 -3.63 -14.53 9.39
C LEU A 204 -4.62 -14.09 10.48
N GLY A 205 -4.13 -13.41 11.50
CA GLY A 205 -4.94 -12.88 12.60
C GLY A 205 -6.06 -11.94 12.15
N LEU A 206 -5.86 -11.14 11.10
CA LEU A 206 -6.92 -10.32 10.52
C LEU A 206 -8.06 -11.18 9.97
N VAL A 207 -7.74 -12.26 9.24
CA VAL A 207 -8.75 -13.16 8.66
C VAL A 207 -9.49 -13.93 9.75
N VAL A 208 -8.75 -14.53 10.69
CA VAL A 208 -9.35 -15.30 11.81
C VAL A 208 -10.28 -14.42 12.64
N LYS A 209 -9.82 -13.24 13.07
CA LYS A 209 -10.66 -12.30 13.85
C LYS A 209 -11.91 -11.85 13.08
N ARG A 210 -11.78 -11.65 11.76
CA ARG A 210 -12.90 -11.26 10.89
C ARG A 210 -13.96 -12.37 10.86
N ASP A 211 -13.54 -13.62 10.69
CA ASP A 211 -14.46 -14.76 10.71
C ASP A 211 -15.12 -14.93 12.08
N MET A 212 -14.36 -14.80 13.18
CA MET A 212 -14.93 -14.83 14.54
C MET A 212 -15.95 -13.70 14.76
N GLN A 213 -15.71 -12.49 14.25
CA GLN A 213 -16.67 -11.38 14.30
C GLN A 213 -17.95 -11.68 13.53
N ILE A 214 -17.84 -12.37 12.39
CA ILE A 214 -18.99 -12.75 11.57
C ILE A 214 -19.79 -13.85 12.25
N GLU A 215 -19.11 -14.86 12.78
CA GLU A 215 -19.72 -16.02 13.46
C GLU A 215 -20.37 -15.64 14.79
N GLY A 216 -19.76 -14.72 15.54
CA GLY A 216 -20.27 -14.20 16.80
C GLY A 216 -21.27 -13.05 16.64
N HIS A 217 -21.62 -12.65 15.40
CA HIS A 217 -22.53 -11.54 15.19
C HIS A 217 -23.97 -11.91 15.55
N ILE A 218 -24.51 -11.17 16.50
CA ILE A 218 -25.93 -11.25 16.88
C ILE A 218 -26.67 -10.17 16.08
N LYS A 219 -27.60 -10.62 15.24
CA LYS A 219 -28.47 -9.70 14.51
C LYS A 219 -29.34 -8.92 15.48
N THR A 220 -29.29 -7.61 15.37
CA THR A 220 -30.14 -6.69 16.11
C THR A 220 -31.00 -5.92 15.12
N VAL A 221 -32.29 -5.91 15.36
CA VAL A 221 -33.23 -5.08 14.59
C VAL A 221 -33.08 -3.63 15.03
N TYR A 222 -33.16 -2.73 14.06
CA TYR A 222 -33.22 -1.28 14.30
C TYR A 222 -34.10 -0.60 13.25
N TYR A 223 -34.55 0.60 13.55
CA TYR A 223 -35.49 1.34 12.74
C TYR A 223 -34.86 2.64 12.23
N ASP A 224 -34.84 2.80 10.92
CA ASP A 224 -34.55 4.08 10.26
C ASP A 224 -35.87 4.82 10.04
N ILE A 225 -36.00 6.04 10.57
CA ILE A 225 -37.24 6.83 10.47
C ILE A 225 -37.04 7.95 9.45
N PHE A 226 -38.05 8.16 8.61
CA PHE A 226 -38.10 9.17 7.58
C PHE A 226 -39.36 9.99 7.68
N ALA A 227 -39.28 11.27 7.32
CA ALA A 227 -40.44 12.15 7.16
C ALA A 227 -40.40 12.80 5.78
N ASP A 228 -41.55 12.84 5.11
CA ASP A 228 -41.73 13.58 3.87
C ASP A 228 -42.19 14.98 4.21
N VAL A 229 -41.28 15.95 4.14
CA VAL A 229 -41.51 17.34 4.57
C VAL A 229 -41.86 18.17 3.34
N ASN A 230 -43.04 18.77 3.37
CA ASN A 230 -43.51 19.72 2.38
C ASN A 230 -42.98 21.11 2.74
N VAL A 231 -41.89 21.53 2.07
CA VAL A 231 -41.20 22.82 2.31
C VAL A 231 -41.93 23.91 1.51
N GLU A 232 -42.33 24.98 2.15
CA GLU A 232 -43.02 26.12 1.56
C GLU A 232 -42.00 27.05 0.92
N THR A 233 -41.97 27.12 -0.42
CA THR A 233 -41.05 27.99 -1.17
C THR A 233 -41.83 29.01 -1.99
N ALA A 234 -41.17 30.11 -2.44
CA ALA A 234 -41.80 31.12 -3.27
C ALA A 234 -42.33 30.56 -4.61
N ASP A 235 -41.70 29.51 -5.13
CA ASP A 235 -42.06 28.85 -6.40
C ASP A 235 -43.05 27.68 -6.20
N GLY A 236 -43.66 27.55 -5.01
CA GLY A 236 -44.56 26.48 -4.62
C GLY A 236 -43.92 25.48 -3.65
N ASN A 237 -44.73 24.56 -3.20
CA ASN A 237 -44.29 23.59 -2.21
C ASN A 237 -43.41 22.49 -2.82
N LYS A 238 -42.34 22.10 -2.12
CA LYS A 238 -41.40 21.04 -2.49
C LYS A 238 -41.37 19.96 -1.44
N THR A 239 -41.57 18.70 -1.84
CA THR A 239 -41.54 17.57 -0.90
C THR A 239 -40.15 16.96 -0.81
N VAL A 240 -39.57 16.96 0.40
CA VAL A 240 -38.24 16.44 0.66
C VAL A 240 -38.31 15.33 1.71
N THR A 241 -37.85 14.15 1.38
CA THR A 241 -37.71 13.04 2.34
C THR A 241 -36.46 13.27 3.21
N ALA A 242 -36.68 13.46 4.51
CA ALA A 242 -35.62 13.67 5.49
C ALA A 242 -35.52 12.48 6.47
N LYS A 243 -34.30 12.10 6.79
CA LYS A 243 -34.01 11.04 7.76
C LYS A 243 -33.91 11.63 9.17
N TYR A 244 -34.60 10.99 10.12
CA TYR A 244 -34.44 11.26 11.53
C TYR A 244 -33.12 10.72 12.04
N THR A 245 -32.28 11.58 12.63
CA THR A 245 -30.96 11.22 13.12
C THR A 245 -30.67 11.87 14.46
N LYS A 246 -29.95 11.16 15.32
CA LYS A 246 -29.42 11.72 16.56
C LYS A 246 -28.23 12.63 16.26
N LYS A 247 -28.13 13.80 16.88
CA LYS A 247 -26.96 14.68 16.78
C LYS A 247 -25.74 13.92 17.29
N LYS A 248 -24.65 13.90 16.49
CA LYS A 248 -23.40 13.29 16.90
C LYS A 248 -22.79 14.06 18.06
N GLN A 249 -22.76 13.46 19.23
CA GLN A 249 -21.91 13.95 20.33
C GLN A 249 -20.48 13.41 20.11
N LYS A 250 -19.49 14.26 20.33
CA LYS A 250 -18.07 13.88 20.18
C LYS A 250 -17.74 12.75 21.16
N GLY A 251 -17.50 11.54 20.65
CA GLY A 251 -17.17 10.35 21.45
C GLY A 251 -18.33 9.42 21.83
N ALA A 252 -19.58 9.72 21.45
CA ALA A 252 -20.71 8.82 21.69
C ALA A 252 -20.96 7.90 20.49
N GLU A 253 -21.19 6.61 20.76
CA GLU A 253 -21.69 5.68 19.75
C GLU A 253 -23.07 6.14 19.24
N ASN A 254 -23.31 5.99 17.94
CA ASN A 254 -24.63 6.25 17.35
C ASN A 254 -25.62 5.22 17.91
N LYS A 255 -26.41 5.58 18.91
CA LYS A 255 -27.51 4.73 19.36
C LYS A 255 -28.56 4.66 18.27
N GLN A 256 -28.71 3.47 17.70
CA GLN A 256 -29.81 3.12 16.81
C GLN A 256 -31.09 3.02 17.62
N ILE A 257 -32.24 3.29 17.00
CA ILE A 257 -33.54 3.06 17.58
C ILE A 257 -33.83 1.57 17.41
N THR A 258 -33.88 0.83 18.51
CA THR A 258 -34.06 -0.63 18.52
C THR A 258 -35.47 -1.07 18.95
N GLU A 259 -36.22 -0.18 19.62
CA GLU A 259 -37.55 -0.49 20.10
C GLU A 259 -38.63 -0.03 19.11
N LEU A 260 -39.55 -0.93 18.75
CA LEU A 260 -40.62 -0.65 17.79
C LEU A 260 -41.54 0.47 18.31
N ASP A 261 -41.92 0.40 19.60
CA ASP A 261 -42.80 1.41 20.21
C ASP A 261 -42.20 2.81 20.17
N GLU A 262 -40.84 2.93 20.32
CA GLU A 262 -40.13 4.20 20.17
C GLU A 262 -40.19 4.69 18.71
N ALA A 263 -40.00 3.80 17.74
CA ALA A 263 -40.07 4.13 16.32
C ALA A 263 -41.50 4.58 15.92
N GLU A 264 -42.53 3.88 16.39
CA GLU A 264 -43.94 4.24 16.16
C GLU A 264 -44.30 5.59 16.78
N LYS A 265 -43.86 5.83 18.02
CA LYS A 265 -44.06 7.11 18.69
C LYS A 265 -43.43 8.26 17.88
N ILE A 266 -42.15 8.15 17.50
CA ILE A 266 -41.46 9.18 16.72
C ILE A 266 -42.16 9.41 15.38
N LYS A 267 -42.55 8.36 14.67
CA LYS A 267 -43.32 8.46 13.44
C LYS A 267 -44.61 9.26 13.65
N ASN A 268 -45.40 8.93 14.68
CA ASN A 268 -46.67 9.58 14.96
C ASN A 268 -46.49 11.05 15.39
N ASP A 269 -45.41 11.35 16.13
CA ASP A 269 -45.06 12.71 16.57
C ASP A 269 -44.60 13.61 15.38
N LEU A 270 -44.15 13.00 14.29
CA LEU A 270 -43.72 13.69 13.09
C LEU A 270 -44.85 13.98 12.11
N ILE A 271 -45.84 13.10 12.00
CA ILE A 271 -46.95 13.25 11.05
C ILE A 271 -47.74 14.55 11.35
N ASN A 272 -47.96 15.36 10.30
CA ASN A 272 -48.63 16.66 10.35
C ASN A 272 -47.92 17.72 11.25
N LYS A 273 -46.66 17.44 11.69
CA LYS A 273 -45.89 18.41 12.47
C LYS A 273 -45.43 19.54 11.57
N ARG A 274 -45.72 20.78 12.02
CA ARG A 274 -45.22 22.00 11.36
C ARG A 274 -43.83 22.36 11.90
N PHE A 275 -42.97 22.84 11.00
CA PHE A 275 -41.64 23.33 11.30
C PHE A 275 -41.48 24.74 10.74
N ASP A 276 -40.95 25.65 11.55
CA ASP A 276 -40.63 27.03 11.14
C ASP A 276 -39.11 27.29 11.15
N ASN A 277 -38.32 26.21 11.25
CA ASN A 277 -36.86 26.20 11.38
C ASN A 277 -36.18 25.29 10.35
N ILE A 278 -36.76 25.15 9.17
CA ILE A 278 -36.17 24.34 8.09
C ILE A 278 -34.99 25.12 7.48
N LYS A 279 -33.78 24.68 7.76
CA LYS A 279 -32.55 25.29 7.22
C LYS A 279 -32.10 24.55 5.98
N ILE A 280 -31.99 25.27 4.86
CA ILE A 280 -31.36 24.79 3.63
C ILE A 280 -30.01 25.47 3.48
N GLU A 281 -28.95 24.69 3.31
CA GLU A 281 -27.60 25.17 3.11
C GLU A 281 -27.05 24.61 1.79
N LYS A 282 -26.61 25.50 0.90
CA LYS A 282 -25.97 25.15 -0.37
C LYS A 282 -24.48 25.49 -0.31
N LYS A 283 -23.68 24.56 -0.76
CA LYS A 283 -22.22 24.74 -0.83
C LYS A 283 -21.66 24.22 -2.15
N VAL A 284 -21.04 25.12 -2.90
CA VAL A 284 -20.27 24.72 -4.08
C VAL A 284 -18.90 24.20 -3.62
N VAL A 285 -18.56 23.00 -4.05
CA VAL A 285 -17.31 22.31 -3.72
C VAL A 285 -16.56 21.99 -5.00
N ASN A 286 -15.30 22.39 -5.06
CA ASN A 286 -14.37 21.95 -6.08
C ASN A 286 -13.69 20.66 -5.62
N GLU A 287 -13.89 19.59 -6.37
CA GLU A 287 -13.32 18.26 -6.06
C GLU A 287 -12.09 18.02 -6.92
N ASP A 288 -10.97 17.74 -6.25
CA ASP A 288 -9.72 17.40 -6.91
C ASP A 288 -9.81 16.00 -7.56
N PRO A 289 -9.05 15.75 -8.64
CA PRO A 289 -8.93 14.40 -9.19
C PRO A 289 -8.32 13.45 -8.15
N PRO A 290 -8.67 12.14 -8.24
CA PRO A 290 -7.99 11.14 -7.44
C PRO A 290 -6.50 11.15 -7.79
N LEU A 291 -5.64 10.94 -6.78
CA LEU A 291 -4.19 10.85 -7.00
C LEU A 291 -3.86 9.73 -7.98
N PRO A 292 -2.74 9.81 -8.71
CA PRO A 292 -2.20 8.69 -9.47
C PRO A 292 -2.05 7.44 -8.59
N PHE A 293 -1.84 6.29 -9.20
CA PHE A 293 -1.75 5.04 -8.45
C PHE A 293 -0.41 4.84 -7.75
N ASN A 294 -0.46 4.29 -6.53
CA ASN A 294 0.55 3.38 -6.03
C ASN A 294 0.09 1.93 -6.29
N LEU A 295 0.95 0.95 -5.98
CA LEU A 295 0.64 -0.44 -6.27
C LEU A 295 -0.64 -0.92 -5.54
N VAL A 296 -0.79 -0.64 -4.25
CA VAL A 296 -1.95 -1.10 -3.46
C VAL A 296 -3.27 -0.51 -4.01
N LYS A 297 -3.28 0.77 -4.36
CA LYS A 297 -4.47 1.42 -4.94
C LYS A 297 -4.78 0.89 -6.34
N LEU A 298 -3.76 0.60 -7.14
CA LEU A 298 -3.95 -0.04 -8.45
C LEU A 298 -4.50 -1.47 -8.31
N GLN A 299 -3.98 -2.25 -7.36
CA GLN A 299 -4.49 -3.58 -7.06
C GLN A 299 -5.95 -3.55 -6.60
N SER A 300 -6.32 -2.62 -5.72
CA SER A 300 -7.70 -2.43 -5.25
C SER A 300 -8.63 -2.01 -6.40
N TYR A 301 -8.18 -1.08 -7.25
CA TYR A 301 -8.93 -0.65 -8.44
C TYR A 301 -9.16 -1.82 -9.40
N CYS A 302 -8.11 -2.56 -9.76
CA CYS A 302 -8.21 -3.68 -10.69
C CYS A 302 -9.06 -4.83 -10.12
N SER A 303 -9.03 -5.06 -8.81
CA SER A 303 -9.88 -6.05 -8.16
C SER A 303 -11.36 -5.67 -8.23
N SER A 304 -11.70 -4.41 -7.99
CA SER A 304 -13.09 -3.93 -8.02
C SER A 304 -13.67 -3.84 -9.42
N HIS A 305 -12.88 -3.38 -10.41
CA HIS A 305 -13.36 -3.10 -11.77
C HIS A 305 -13.22 -4.29 -12.72
N PHE A 306 -12.16 -5.09 -12.55
CA PHE A 306 -11.85 -6.19 -13.48
C PHE A 306 -11.86 -7.56 -12.80
N GLY A 307 -11.93 -7.61 -11.47
CA GLY A 307 -11.89 -8.86 -10.71
C GLY A 307 -10.49 -9.50 -10.62
N TYR A 308 -9.42 -8.74 -10.87
CA TYR A 308 -8.05 -9.26 -10.83
C TYR A 308 -7.57 -9.40 -9.38
N ASN A 309 -6.78 -10.45 -9.10
CA ASN A 309 -6.12 -10.60 -7.81
C ASN A 309 -4.89 -9.68 -7.70
N PRO A 310 -4.51 -9.26 -6.49
CA PRO A 310 -3.31 -8.43 -6.29
C PRO A 310 -2.02 -9.00 -6.89
N ALA A 311 -1.80 -10.31 -6.80
CA ALA A 311 -0.64 -10.97 -7.42
C ALA A 311 -0.67 -10.85 -8.95
N ASP A 312 -1.82 -11.11 -9.58
CA ASP A 312 -1.98 -10.93 -11.03
C ASP A 312 -1.64 -9.49 -11.46
N VAL A 313 -2.09 -8.50 -10.70
CA VAL A 313 -1.79 -7.08 -10.99
C VAL A 313 -0.29 -6.80 -10.85
N MET A 314 0.38 -7.44 -9.90
CA MET A 314 1.83 -7.35 -9.76
C MET A 314 2.53 -7.86 -11.03
N ASP A 315 2.17 -9.04 -11.51
CA ASP A 315 2.76 -9.65 -12.71
C ASP A 315 2.46 -8.82 -13.97
N ILE A 316 1.23 -8.35 -14.12
CA ILE A 316 0.81 -7.48 -15.22
C ILE A 316 1.63 -6.19 -15.22
N THR A 317 1.77 -5.54 -14.08
CA THR A 317 2.53 -4.29 -13.97
C THR A 317 4.02 -4.50 -14.17
N GLN A 318 4.57 -5.64 -13.75
CA GLN A 318 5.94 -6.05 -14.05
C GLN A 318 6.16 -6.17 -15.56
N SER A 319 5.26 -6.84 -16.27
CA SER A 319 5.31 -6.96 -17.74
C SER A 319 5.17 -5.60 -18.44
N LEU A 320 4.20 -4.78 -18.02
CA LEU A 320 4.02 -3.43 -18.57
C LEU A 320 5.27 -2.56 -18.43
N ARG A 321 6.00 -2.73 -17.33
CA ARG A 321 7.23 -2.00 -17.08
C ARG A 321 8.43 -2.58 -17.83
N GLU A 322 8.70 -3.87 -17.68
CA GLU A 322 9.97 -4.48 -18.14
C GLU A 322 9.93 -4.86 -19.62
N THR A 323 8.81 -5.42 -20.08
CA THR A 323 8.67 -5.86 -21.47
C THR A 323 8.21 -4.72 -22.38
N HIS A 324 7.24 -3.94 -21.93
CA HIS A 324 6.61 -2.90 -22.74
C HIS A 324 7.13 -1.50 -22.46
N THR A 325 7.90 -1.30 -21.40
CA THR A 325 8.39 0.02 -20.93
C THR A 325 7.28 1.09 -20.87
N ALA A 326 6.04 0.64 -20.59
CA ALA A 326 4.83 1.42 -20.72
C ALA A 326 4.52 2.26 -19.48
N ILE A 327 4.97 1.83 -18.31
CA ILE A 327 4.72 2.49 -17.02
C ILE A 327 6.03 2.65 -16.22
N THR A 328 6.02 3.55 -15.25
CA THR A 328 7.10 3.78 -14.29
C THR A 328 7.22 2.61 -13.29
N TYR A 329 8.00 2.76 -12.24
CA TYR A 329 8.22 1.69 -11.26
C TYR A 329 6.91 1.17 -10.65
N ASN A 330 6.65 -0.12 -10.85
CA ASN A 330 5.37 -0.74 -10.56
C ASN A 330 5.14 -1.10 -9.08
N ARG A 331 6.21 -1.14 -8.26
CA ARG A 331 6.10 -1.49 -6.82
C ARG A 331 6.06 -0.26 -5.91
N SER A 332 5.81 0.91 -6.47
CA SER A 332 5.75 2.16 -5.72
C SER A 332 4.66 2.14 -4.63
N ASP A 333 5.01 2.65 -3.47
CA ASP A 333 4.10 2.95 -2.36
C ASP A 333 3.56 4.40 -2.39
N CYS A 334 4.14 5.24 -3.25
CA CYS A 334 3.84 6.67 -3.37
C CYS A 334 2.77 6.97 -4.43
N GLN A 335 1.98 8.03 -4.21
CA GLN A 335 0.97 8.53 -5.15
C GLN A 335 1.29 9.95 -5.67
N TYR A 336 2.48 10.47 -5.36
CA TYR A 336 2.90 11.82 -5.71
C TYR A 336 3.97 11.82 -6.79
N LEU A 337 4.14 12.96 -7.45
CA LEU A 337 5.06 13.23 -8.53
C LEU A 337 5.89 14.47 -8.21
N SER A 338 7.11 14.56 -8.76
CA SER A 338 7.99 15.71 -8.60
C SER A 338 7.61 16.86 -9.52
N GLU A 339 8.13 18.06 -9.21
CA GLU A 339 8.07 19.21 -10.10
C GLU A 339 8.76 18.94 -11.45
N GLU A 340 9.76 18.08 -11.49
CA GLU A 340 10.40 17.68 -12.75
C GLU A 340 9.47 16.86 -13.63
N HIS A 341 8.69 15.94 -13.01
CA HIS A 341 7.64 15.20 -13.73
C HIS A 341 6.56 16.14 -14.29
N PHE A 342 6.26 17.26 -13.61
CA PHE A 342 5.35 18.27 -14.14
C PHE A 342 5.90 18.95 -15.38
N LYS A 343 7.19 19.32 -15.39
CA LYS A 343 7.86 19.92 -16.56
C LYS A 343 7.88 18.96 -17.77
N GLU A 344 8.03 17.66 -17.53
CA GLU A 344 8.01 16.62 -18.58
C GLU A 344 6.59 16.24 -19.02
N ALA A 345 5.57 16.63 -18.27
CA ALA A 345 4.17 16.21 -18.50
C ALA A 345 3.64 16.52 -19.92
N PRO A 346 3.94 17.68 -20.55
CA PRO A 346 3.46 17.94 -21.91
C PRO A 346 3.91 16.87 -22.93
N LYS A 347 5.16 16.38 -22.81
CA LYS A 347 5.69 15.32 -23.66
C LYS A 347 5.03 13.96 -23.37
N THR A 348 4.91 13.63 -22.10
CA THR A 348 4.28 12.37 -21.66
C THR A 348 2.80 12.32 -22.07
N LEU A 349 2.05 13.41 -21.87
CA LEU A 349 0.64 13.50 -22.26
C LEU A 349 0.45 13.36 -23.77
N ALA A 350 1.30 14.02 -24.57
CA ALA A 350 1.24 13.90 -26.03
C ALA A 350 1.43 12.44 -26.48
N GLN A 351 2.38 11.73 -25.87
CA GLN A 351 2.61 10.32 -26.19
C GLN A 351 1.48 9.42 -25.71
N VAL A 352 0.95 9.66 -24.51
CA VAL A 352 -0.20 8.91 -23.96
C VAL A 352 -1.40 9.04 -24.87
N VAL A 353 -1.75 10.26 -25.32
CA VAL A 353 -2.86 10.51 -26.26
C VAL A 353 -2.68 9.72 -27.55
N GLN A 354 -1.45 9.67 -28.08
CA GLN A 354 -1.14 8.88 -29.29
C GLN A 354 -1.29 7.37 -29.04
N ASN A 355 -0.80 6.88 -27.90
CA ASN A 355 -0.82 5.45 -27.55
C ASN A 355 -2.26 4.94 -27.40
N ILE A 356 -3.11 5.68 -26.67
CA ILE A 356 -4.49 5.24 -26.38
C ILE A 356 -5.52 5.75 -27.38
N LYS A 357 -5.12 6.60 -28.35
CA LYS A 357 -5.97 7.23 -29.35
C LYS A 357 -7.20 7.94 -28.75
N PHE A 358 -7.01 8.56 -27.61
CA PHE A 358 -8.05 9.29 -26.89
C PHE A 358 -7.47 10.56 -26.25
N LYS A 359 -8.12 11.70 -26.52
CA LYS A 359 -7.79 13.00 -25.92
C LYS A 359 -9.04 13.61 -25.30
N PRO A 360 -9.07 13.82 -23.97
CA PRO A 360 -10.12 14.59 -23.32
C PRO A 360 -10.20 16.02 -23.86
N SER A 361 -11.41 16.56 -24.01
CA SER A 361 -11.61 17.90 -24.59
C SER A 361 -10.95 19.03 -23.78
N GLU A 362 -10.91 18.90 -22.46
CA GLU A 362 -10.37 19.92 -21.54
C GLU A 362 -8.96 19.55 -21.01
N LEU A 363 -8.23 18.66 -21.70
CA LEU A 363 -6.88 18.26 -21.30
C LEU A 363 -5.91 19.43 -21.47
N ASP A 364 -5.40 19.95 -20.35
CA ASP A 364 -4.50 21.08 -20.31
C ASP A 364 -3.23 20.73 -19.50
N PRO A 365 -2.06 20.61 -20.13
CA PRO A 365 -0.81 20.27 -19.47
C PRO A 365 -0.29 21.34 -18.51
N THR A 366 -0.89 22.53 -18.49
CA THR A 366 -0.53 23.61 -17.57
C THR A 366 -1.24 23.51 -16.21
N ILE A 367 -2.26 22.65 -16.09
CA ILE A 367 -2.93 22.42 -14.82
C ILE A 367 -1.98 21.68 -13.86
N HIS A 368 -1.63 22.35 -12.76
CA HIS A 368 -0.81 21.79 -11.69
C HIS A 368 -1.71 21.23 -10.58
N SER A 369 -1.93 19.92 -10.58
CA SER A 369 -2.75 19.27 -9.55
C SER A 369 -1.95 19.04 -8.26
N LYS A 370 -2.64 18.69 -7.18
CA LYS A 370 -2.02 18.44 -5.87
C LYS A 370 -1.10 17.20 -5.84
N CYS A 371 -1.07 16.38 -6.90
CA CYS A 371 -0.17 15.23 -6.97
C CYS A 371 1.30 15.64 -7.18
N PHE A 372 1.56 16.82 -7.76
CA PHE A 372 2.91 17.35 -7.92
C PHE A 372 3.37 17.99 -6.61
N ASN A 373 4.16 17.24 -5.85
CA ASN A 373 4.60 17.68 -4.52
C ASN A 373 5.83 16.88 -4.06
N ASP A 374 7.01 17.46 -4.23
CA ASP A 374 8.29 16.86 -3.86
C ASP A 374 8.36 16.42 -2.40
N LYS A 375 7.68 17.15 -1.49
CA LYS A 375 7.69 16.85 -0.04
C LYS A 375 6.95 15.56 0.32
N ASN A 376 6.09 15.06 -0.56
CA ASN A 376 5.32 13.85 -0.33
C ASN A 376 5.88 12.63 -1.09
N ILE A 377 7.01 12.81 -1.80
CA ILE A 377 7.72 11.70 -2.46
C ILE A 377 8.59 11.01 -1.41
N THR A 378 8.54 9.69 -1.43
CA THR A 378 9.40 8.80 -0.63
C THR A 378 10.58 8.33 -1.48
N ALA A 379 11.00 7.08 -1.36
CA ALA A 379 11.98 6.47 -2.26
C ALA A 379 11.49 6.40 -3.72
N HIS A 380 10.19 6.40 -3.92
CA HIS A 380 9.55 6.24 -5.22
C HIS A 380 8.48 7.32 -5.45
N PHE A 381 8.11 7.50 -6.72
CA PHE A 381 6.99 8.32 -7.15
C PHE A 381 5.84 7.45 -7.71
N ALA A 382 4.69 8.06 -7.99
CA ALA A 382 3.49 7.36 -8.44
C ALA A 382 3.70 6.53 -9.72
N ILE A 383 2.89 5.49 -9.88
CA ILE A 383 2.83 4.70 -11.11
C ILE A 383 2.09 5.51 -12.18
N ILE A 384 2.83 5.94 -13.19
CA ILE A 384 2.32 6.73 -14.33
C ILE A 384 2.77 6.12 -15.65
N PRO A 385 2.13 6.46 -16.79
CA PRO A 385 2.63 6.06 -18.09
C PRO A 385 3.97 6.75 -18.40
N THR A 386 4.83 6.08 -19.15
CA THR A 386 6.06 6.66 -19.67
C THR A 386 5.80 7.47 -20.94
N ASN A 387 6.81 8.22 -21.39
CA ASN A 387 6.77 8.90 -22.69
C ASN A 387 7.18 8.00 -23.87
N ASN A 388 7.16 6.67 -23.70
CA ASN A 388 7.47 5.71 -24.73
C ASN A 388 6.26 5.39 -25.61
N LYS A 389 6.53 5.01 -26.87
CA LYS A 389 5.49 4.50 -27.77
C LYS A 389 5.06 3.11 -27.32
N VAL A 390 3.77 2.94 -27.01
CA VAL A 390 3.16 1.67 -26.62
C VAL A 390 2.16 1.25 -27.69
N ASP A 391 2.37 0.05 -28.24
CA ASP A 391 1.41 -0.56 -29.18
C ASP A 391 0.40 -1.41 -28.41
N LEU A 392 -0.83 -0.91 -28.29
CA LEU A 392 -1.90 -1.59 -27.56
C LEU A 392 -2.25 -2.98 -28.12
N ASN A 393 -1.92 -3.26 -29.40
CA ASN A 393 -2.18 -4.57 -29.99
C ASN A 393 -1.18 -5.64 -29.54
N LYS A 394 -0.03 -5.23 -28.98
CA LYS A 394 0.97 -6.13 -28.40
C LYS A 394 0.71 -6.43 -26.92
N LEU A 395 -0.22 -5.72 -26.30
CA LEU A 395 -0.65 -5.95 -24.93
C LEU A 395 -1.73 -7.02 -24.87
N THR A 396 -1.66 -7.91 -23.91
CA THR A 396 -2.80 -8.77 -23.54
C THR A 396 -3.98 -7.90 -23.08
N GLU A 397 -5.20 -8.42 -23.09
CA GLU A 397 -6.37 -7.66 -22.64
C GLU A 397 -6.25 -7.22 -21.18
N ARG A 398 -5.61 -8.04 -20.34
CA ARG A 398 -5.36 -7.71 -18.94
C ARG A 398 -4.34 -6.55 -18.78
N GLU A 399 -3.25 -6.59 -19.53
CA GLU A 399 -2.24 -5.51 -19.55
C GLU A 399 -2.84 -4.22 -20.08
N LYS A 400 -3.65 -4.30 -21.13
CA LYS A 400 -4.33 -3.15 -21.70
C LYS A 400 -5.29 -2.49 -20.71
N ASN A 401 -6.09 -3.27 -19.97
CA ASN A 401 -6.99 -2.76 -18.96
C ASN A 401 -6.22 -1.99 -17.85
N VAL A 402 -5.11 -2.55 -17.35
CA VAL A 402 -4.28 -1.92 -16.34
C VAL A 402 -3.59 -0.66 -16.88
N TYR A 403 -3.02 -0.73 -18.08
CA TYR A 403 -2.37 0.42 -18.73
C TYR A 403 -3.35 1.58 -18.95
N LEU A 404 -4.56 1.29 -19.47
CA LEU A 404 -5.60 2.32 -19.65
C LEU A 404 -6.06 2.94 -18.34
N ALA A 405 -6.13 2.17 -17.24
CA ALA A 405 -6.44 2.70 -15.92
C ALA A 405 -5.35 3.68 -15.45
N VAL A 406 -4.07 3.30 -15.59
CA VAL A 406 -2.93 4.17 -15.24
C VAL A 406 -2.95 5.45 -16.08
N CYS A 407 -3.19 5.35 -17.39
CA CYS A 407 -3.29 6.51 -18.28
C CYS A 407 -4.43 7.46 -17.88
N LYS A 408 -5.61 6.93 -17.54
CA LYS A 408 -6.77 7.75 -17.12
C LYS A 408 -6.47 8.52 -15.84
N TYR A 409 -5.91 7.87 -14.83
CA TYR A 409 -5.58 8.51 -13.55
C TYR A 409 -4.47 9.57 -13.71
N TYR A 410 -3.53 9.34 -14.62
CA TYR A 410 -2.52 10.36 -14.96
C TYR A 410 -3.14 11.54 -15.70
N MET A 411 -3.92 11.31 -16.76
CA MET A 411 -4.60 12.40 -17.51
C MET A 411 -5.56 13.20 -16.62
N ALA A 412 -6.19 12.57 -15.61
CA ALA A 412 -7.07 13.27 -14.68
C ALA A 412 -6.37 14.41 -13.95
N GLN A 413 -5.04 14.34 -13.77
CA GLN A 413 -4.25 15.38 -13.10
C GLN A 413 -4.19 16.69 -13.90
N PHE A 414 -4.48 16.64 -15.18
CA PHE A 414 -4.43 17.74 -16.15
C PHE A 414 -5.81 18.12 -16.69
N LEU A 415 -6.84 17.82 -15.92
CA LEU A 415 -8.23 18.20 -16.21
C LEU A 415 -8.75 19.13 -15.12
N PRO A 416 -9.71 20.02 -15.45
CA PRO A 416 -10.35 20.87 -14.45
C PRO A 416 -10.93 20.05 -13.30
N LYS A 417 -11.00 20.65 -12.13
CA LYS A 417 -11.70 20.08 -10.97
C LYS A 417 -13.17 19.86 -11.30
N ALA A 418 -13.76 18.81 -10.74
CA ALA A 418 -15.21 18.65 -10.76
C ALA A 418 -15.82 19.70 -9.81
N VAL A 419 -16.89 20.34 -10.26
CA VAL A 419 -17.63 21.32 -9.45
C VAL A 419 -18.97 20.72 -9.09
N LYS A 420 -19.23 20.57 -7.81
CA LYS A 420 -20.47 20.00 -7.27
C LYS A 420 -21.15 21.00 -6.35
N GLU A 421 -22.48 21.10 -6.45
CA GLU A 421 -23.30 21.78 -5.47
C GLU A 421 -23.84 20.75 -4.48
N LYS A 422 -23.53 20.89 -3.21
CA LYS A 422 -24.08 20.07 -2.12
C LYS A 422 -25.15 20.88 -1.41
N THR A 423 -26.37 20.33 -1.39
CA THR A 423 -27.51 20.91 -0.65
C THR A 423 -27.78 20.05 0.57
N LYS A 424 -27.91 20.68 1.70
CA LYS A 424 -28.27 20.04 2.97
C LYS A 424 -29.52 20.70 3.54
N MET A 425 -30.55 19.93 3.83
CA MET A 425 -31.66 20.34 4.66
C MET A 425 -31.43 19.87 6.10
N THR A 426 -31.71 20.72 7.07
CA THR A 426 -31.65 20.38 8.49
C THR A 426 -32.84 21.01 9.20
N ILE A 427 -33.55 20.20 9.97
CA ILE A 427 -34.61 20.64 10.90
C ILE A 427 -34.15 20.18 12.28
N GLU A 428 -33.92 21.14 13.17
CA GLU A 428 -33.61 20.81 14.55
C GLU A 428 -34.92 20.49 15.30
N LEU A 429 -34.95 19.34 15.93
CA LEU A 429 -36.02 18.88 16.77
C LEU A 429 -35.64 19.12 18.25
N ASP A 430 -36.61 19.00 19.13
CA ASP A 430 -36.38 19.12 20.57
C ASP A 430 -35.33 18.09 21.04
N GLY A 431 -34.32 18.56 21.80
CA GLY A 431 -33.24 17.74 22.31
C GLY A 431 -32.11 17.47 21.31
N GLU A 432 -31.68 16.19 21.22
CA GLU A 432 -30.50 15.76 20.52
C GLU A 432 -30.76 15.27 19.07
N TYR A 433 -31.95 15.51 18.50
CA TYR A 433 -32.38 14.93 17.24
C TYR A 433 -32.51 15.98 16.12
N THR A 434 -32.38 15.52 14.90
CA THR A 434 -32.55 16.31 13.68
C THR A 434 -33.23 15.48 12.59
N LEU A 435 -34.02 16.13 11.74
CA LEU A 435 -34.34 15.62 10.41
C LEU A 435 -33.35 16.21 9.42
N ALA A 436 -32.72 15.38 8.62
CA ALA A 436 -31.74 15.83 7.63
C ALA A 436 -31.93 15.13 6.27
N ALA A 437 -31.73 15.91 5.21
CA ALA A 437 -31.67 15.41 3.84
C ALA A 437 -30.46 16.00 3.13
N TYR A 438 -29.94 15.26 2.16
CA TYR A 438 -28.76 15.65 1.39
C TYR A 438 -29.00 15.43 -0.10
N SER A 439 -28.52 16.35 -0.91
CA SER A 439 -28.47 16.23 -2.35
C SER A 439 -27.14 16.73 -2.88
N THR A 440 -26.67 16.18 -3.98
CA THR A 440 -25.47 16.62 -4.66
C THR A 440 -25.77 16.73 -6.15
N VAL A 441 -25.42 17.84 -6.76
CA VAL A 441 -25.58 18.08 -8.20
C VAL A 441 -24.22 18.39 -8.80
N VAL A 442 -23.89 17.76 -9.92
CA VAL A 442 -22.66 18.02 -10.67
C VAL A 442 -22.87 19.23 -11.57
N LEU A 443 -22.27 20.36 -11.23
CA LEU A 443 -22.32 21.59 -12.03
C LEU A 443 -21.33 21.56 -13.20
N LYS A 444 -20.12 21.03 -12.97
CA LYS A 444 -19.11 20.82 -14.01
C LYS A 444 -18.46 19.47 -13.81
N LYS A 445 -18.43 18.64 -14.85
CA LYS A 445 -17.86 17.29 -14.79
C LYS A 445 -16.35 17.32 -14.53
N GLY A 446 -15.62 18.25 -15.15
CA GLY A 446 -14.17 18.31 -15.02
C GLY A 446 -13.51 16.92 -15.27
N TYR A 447 -12.57 16.53 -14.42
CA TYR A 447 -11.87 15.25 -14.54
C TYR A 447 -12.80 14.02 -14.55
N THR A 448 -14.00 14.11 -13.98
CA THR A 448 -14.92 12.95 -13.91
C THR A 448 -15.41 12.52 -15.31
N ALA A 449 -15.28 13.39 -16.31
CA ALA A 449 -15.69 13.08 -17.68
C ALA A 449 -14.92 11.89 -18.32
N ILE A 450 -13.72 11.57 -17.82
CA ILE A 450 -12.91 10.45 -18.31
C ILE A 450 -13.23 9.11 -17.61
N PHE A 451 -13.97 9.15 -16.49
CA PHE A 451 -14.38 7.97 -15.73
C PHE A 451 -15.84 7.64 -16.08
N LYS A 452 -16.05 6.60 -16.88
CA LYS A 452 -17.41 6.20 -17.34
C LYS A 452 -18.34 5.72 -16.21
N ASP A 453 -17.77 5.33 -15.08
CA ASP A 453 -18.49 4.67 -13.99
C ASP A 453 -19.06 5.64 -12.94
N ILE A 454 -18.85 6.94 -13.11
CA ILE A 454 -19.46 7.94 -12.22
C ILE A 454 -20.89 8.18 -12.70
N LYS A 455 -21.85 7.60 -11.94
CA LYS A 455 -23.28 7.86 -12.16
C LYS A 455 -23.54 9.36 -12.09
N ALA A 456 -24.30 9.88 -13.05
CA ALA A 456 -24.83 11.24 -12.94
C ALA A 456 -25.72 11.27 -11.68
N GLU A 457 -25.40 12.15 -10.74
CA GLU A 457 -26.24 12.36 -9.56
C GLU A 457 -27.53 13.06 -10.04
N GLU A 458 -28.68 12.50 -9.71
CA GLU A 458 -29.98 13.00 -10.15
C GLU A 458 -30.31 14.33 -9.45
N VAL A 459 -30.91 15.25 -10.21
CA VAL A 459 -31.48 16.48 -9.65
C VAL A 459 -32.67 16.10 -8.82
N THR A 460 -32.63 16.36 -7.52
CA THR A 460 -33.72 16.11 -6.56
C THR A 460 -34.50 17.38 -6.28
N GLU A 461 -35.70 17.25 -5.73
CA GLU A 461 -36.47 18.43 -5.29
C GLU A 461 -35.70 19.31 -4.31
N LEU A 462 -34.96 18.69 -3.37
CA LEU A 462 -34.10 19.39 -2.43
C LEU A 462 -33.08 20.30 -3.12
N SER A 463 -32.47 19.83 -4.22
CA SER A 463 -31.46 20.63 -4.94
C SER A 463 -32.07 21.86 -5.65
N SER A 464 -33.37 21.87 -5.88
CA SER A 464 -34.06 23.02 -6.49
C SER A 464 -34.41 24.14 -5.49
N ILE A 465 -34.37 23.86 -4.17
CA ILE A 465 -34.67 24.87 -3.14
C ILE A 465 -33.42 25.78 -2.94
N ALA A 466 -33.62 27.06 -2.85
CA ALA A 466 -32.55 28.04 -2.62
C ALA A 466 -32.00 27.91 -1.17
N ASP A 467 -30.82 28.50 -0.95
CA ASP A 467 -30.24 28.66 0.40
C ASP A 467 -31.16 29.57 1.24
N GLY A 468 -31.44 29.17 2.49
CA GLY A 468 -32.31 29.98 3.36
C GLY A 468 -32.99 29.23 4.48
N MET A 469 -33.87 29.97 5.16
CA MET A 469 -34.76 29.42 6.21
C MET A 469 -36.18 29.34 5.67
N TYR A 470 -36.84 28.26 5.96
CA TYR A 470 -38.16 27.94 5.43
C TYR A 470 -39.08 27.40 6.55
N SER A 471 -40.38 27.47 6.29
CA SER A 471 -41.40 26.73 7.03
C SER A 471 -41.89 25.56 6.19
N GLY A 472 -42.54 24.62 6.83
CA GLY A 472 -43.11 23.46 6.14
C GLY A 472 -43.78 22.50 7.10
N THR A 473 -44.38 21.45 6.56
CA THR A 473 -45.11 20.45 7.35
C THR A 473 -44.67 19.05 6.91
N ALA A 474 -44.42 18.17 7.85
CA ALA A 474 -44.28 16.75 7.56
C ALA A 474 -45.64 16.17 7.17
N ILE A 475 -45.82 15.88 5.89
CA ILE A 475 -47.08 15.37 5.33
C ILE A 475 -47.24 13.86 5.51
N ASP A 476 -46.10 13.15 5.65
CA ASP A 476 -46.04 11.72 5.94
C ASP A 476 -44.79 11.40 6.77
N ALA A 477 -44.85 10.30 7.52
CA ALA A 477 -43.68 9.74 8.19
C ALA A 477 -43.79 8.21 8.23
N ARG A 478 -42.65 7.57 8.04
CA ARG A 478 -42.52 6.12 8.02
C ARG A 478 -41.23 5.66 8.69
N PHE A 479 -41.20 4.42 9.10
CA PHE A 479 -39.96 3.78 9.47
C PHE A 479 -39.70 2.55 8.60
N GLU A 480 -38.42 2.24 8.44
CA GLU A 480 -37.91 1.05 7.77
C GLU A 480 -37.22 0.18 8.79
N GLU A 481 -37.69 -1.05 8.94
CA GLU A 481 -37.01 -2.06 9.74
C GLU A 481 -35.74 -2.54 9.03
N LYS A 482 -34.65 -2.60 9.75
CA LYS A 482 -33.35 -3.05 9.27
C LYS A 482 -32.70 -3.95 10.30
N GLU A 483 -31.87 -4.86 9.84
CA GLU A 483 -31.01 -5.68 10.69
C GLU A 483 -29.54 -5.25 10.58
N THR A 484 -28.84 -5.29 11.70
CA THR A 484 -27.39 -5.14 11.68
C THR A 484 -26.76 -6.29 10.88
N LYS A 485 -25.72 -5.98 10.12
CA LYS A 485 -24.97 -6.97 9.33
C LYS A 485 -23.55 -7.07 9.88
N PRO A 486 -23.00 -8.27 9.94
CA PRO A 486 -21.59 -8.43 10.27
C PRO A 486 -20.71 -7.77 9.20
N PRO A 487 -19.46 -7.46 9.52
CA PRO A 487 -18.52 -6.99 8.52
C PRO A 487 -18.35 -8.03 7.41
N SER A 488 -18.13 -7.60 6.19
CA SER A 488 -17.86 -8.52 5.06
C SER A 488 -16.54 -9.27 5.28
N ARG A 489 -16.49 -10.54 4.83
CA ARG A 489 -15.22 -11.28 4.75
C ARG A 489 -14.22 -10.54 3.86
N TYR A 490 -12.95 -10.74 4.14
CA TYR A 490 -11.89 -10.20 3.30
C TYR A 490 -11.91 -10.81 1.90
N THR A 491 -11.54 -10.00 0.93
CA THR A 491 -10.96 -10.44 -0.34
C THR A 491 -9.44 -10.25 -0.26
N LYS A 492 -8.67 -10.82 -1.18
CA LYS A 492 -7.22 -10.55 -1.24
C LYS A 492 -6.92 -9.04 -1.30
N ALA A 493 -7.72 -8.27 -2.07
CA ALA A 493 -7.54 -6.84 -2.20
C ALA A 493 -7.84 -6.07 -0.90
N THR A 494 -8.95 -6.39 -0.23
CA THR A 494 -9.31 -5.71 1.02
C THR A 494 -8.40 -6.11 2.19
N LEU A 495 -7.88 -7.33 2.22
CA LEU A 495 -6.88 -7.75 3.18
C LEU A 495 -5.56 -7.00 2.94
N ASN A 496 -5.09 -6.92 1.68
CA ASN A 496 -3.91 -6.15 1.30
C ASN A 496 -4.05 -4.67 1.73
N GLU A 497 -5.22 -4.07 1.52
CA GLU A 497 -5.50 -2.70 1.96
C GLU A 497 -5.50 -2.57 3.49
N ASP A 498 -6.02 -3.53 4.24
CA ASP A 498 -6.01 -3.48 5.71
C ASP A 498 -4.61 -3.68 6.32
N MET A 499 -3.70 -4.38 5.62
CA MET A 499 -2.29 -4.45 6.00
C MET A 499 -1.59 -3.08 5.95
N THR A 500 -2.06 -2.13 5.13
CA THR A 500 -1.51 -0.76 5.11
C THR A 500 -1.93 0.09 6.31
N ARG A 501 -2.85 -0.37 7.13
CA ARG A 501 -3.43 0.37 8.27
C ARG A 501 -3.74 -0.52 9.47
N ILE A 502 -2.84 -1.46 9.77
CA ILE A 502 -3.05 -2.42 10.85
C ILE A 502 -3.12 -1.77 12.24
N ALA A 503 -2.53 -0.57 12.39
CA ALA A 503 -2.59 0.20 13.63
C ALA A 503 -4.04 0.43 14.15
N LYS A 504 -5.06 0.40 13.28
CA LYS A 504 -6.47 0.50 13.71
C LYS A 504 -6.92 -0.70 14.57
N TYR A 505 -6.22 -1.83 14.49
CA TYR A 505 -6.52 -3.05 15.25
C TYR A 505 -5.62 -3.22 16.49
N VAL A 506 -4.66 -2.32 16.67
CA VAL A 506 -3.75 -2.33 17.82
C VAL A 506 -4.42 -1.60 18.98
N THR A 507 -4.51 -2.27 20.13
CA THR A 507 -5.14 -1.76 21.34
C THR A 507 -4.17 -1.03 22.26
N ASP A 508 -2.87 -1.41 22.24
CA ASP A 508 -1.82 -0.73 23.00
C ASP A 508 -1.55 0.66 22.39
N PRO A 509 -1.75 1.77 23.16
CA PRO A 509 -1.57 3.13 22.63
C PRO A 509 -0.13 3.45 22.21
N GLU A 510 0.88 2.90 22.89
CA GLU A 510 2.30 3.16 22.60
C GLU A 510 2.71 2.42 21.33
N VAL A 511 2.38 1.15 21.22
CA VAL A 511 2.61 0.35 20.00
C VAL A 511 1.90 0.99 18.80
N LYS A 512 0.65 1.42 18.99
CA LYS A 512 -0.10 2.12 17.95
C LYS A 512 0.59 3.41 17.50
N LYS A 513 1.09 4.21 18.45
CA LYS A 513 1.83 5.44 18.17
C LYS A 513 3.10 5.15 17.38
N MET A 514 3.88 4.13 17.76
CA MET A 514 5.10 3.72 17.05
C MET A 514 4.80 3.32 15.60
N LEU A 515 3.74 2.52 15.37
CA LEU A 515 3.34 2.12 14.01
C LEU A 515 2.92 3.32 13.15
N LEU A 516 2.21 4.29 13.73
CA LEU A 516 1.81 5.51 13.03
C LEU A 516 3.02 6.41 12.72
N GLU A 517 3.96 6.51 13.67
CA GLU A 517 5.20 7.27 13.47
C GLU A 517 6.06 6.66 12.36
N LYS A 518 6.15 5.34 12.30
CA LYS A 518 6.84 4.60 11.23
C LYS A 518 6.39 5.02 9.82
N ASP A 519 5.12 5.33 9.65
CA ASP A 519 4.53 5.63 8.35
C ASP A 519 4.14 7.12 8.20
N LYS A 520 4.58 8.00 9.11
CA LYS A 520 4.18 9.43 9.11
C LYS A 520 4.44 10.14 7.80
N ASP A 521 5.52 9.78 7.12
CA ASP A 521 5.94 10.38 5.86
C ASP A 521 5.41 9.61 4.63
N LYS A 522 4.72 8.47 4.84
CA LYS A 522 4.16 7.61 3.80
C LYS A 522 2.67 7.85 3.61
N LYS A 523 2.31 8.75 2.70
CA LYS A 523 0.91 9.01 2.38
C LYS A 523 0.23 7.75 1.82
N GLY A 524 -0.83 7.27 2.49
CA GLY A 524 -1.57 6.06 2.09
C GLY A 524 -1.24 4.83 2.94
N GLU A 525 -0.20 4.89 3.77
CA GLU A 525 0.09 3.93 4.82
C GLU A 525 -0.20 4.56 6.20
N ASN A 526 -0.69 3.78 7.13
CA ASN A 526 -1.12 4.28 8.43
C ASN A 526 -0.93 3.22 9.51
N GLY A 527 0.32 3.01 9.89
CA GLY A 527 0.75 1.93 10.74
C GLY A 527 0.63 0.59 10.03
N SER A 528 1.43 0.39 9.00
CA SER A 528 1.40 -0.75 8.09
C SER A 528 2.28 -1.92 8.54
N ILE A 529 1.98 -3.12 8.00
CA ILE A 529 2.86 -4.29 8.02
C ILE A 529 3.14 -4.78 6.61
N GLY A 530 4.33 -5.34 6.41
CA GLY A 530 4.82 -5.72 5.08
C GLY A 530 5.05 -4.51 4.17
N THR A 531 5.64 -4.74 3.01
CA THR A 531 5.85 -3.71 1.99
C THR A 531 4.84 -3.87 0.86
N SER A 532 4.66 -2.84 0.02
CA SER A 532 3.81 -2.92 -1.17
C SER A 532 4.16 -4.11 -2.06
N ALA A 533 5.45 -4.45 -2.16
CA ALA A 533 5.96 -5.55 -2.96
C ALA A 533 5.67 -6.95 -2.38
N THR A 534 5.54 -7.08 -1.06
CA THR A 534 5.49 -8.40 -0.38
C THR A 534 4.11 -8.81 0.12
N ARG A 535 3.18 -7.87 0.31
CA ARG A 535 1.86 -8.16 0.91
C ARG A 535 1.06 -9.19 0.12
N SER A 536 1.01 -9.08 -1.20
CA SER A 536 0.28 -10.06 -2.04
C SER A 536 0.87 -11.45 -1.92
N THR A 537 2.19 -11.59 -1.94
CA THR A 537 2.89 -12.87 -1.77
C THR A 537 2.63 -13.48 -0.40
N ILE A 538 2.56 -12.67 0.67
CA ILE A 538 2.23 -13.14 2.01
C ILE A 538 0.80 -13.69 2.06
N ILE A 539 -0.16 -13.00 1.44
CA ILE A 539 -1.56 -13.46 1.36
C ILE A 539 -1.64 -14.80 0.62
N ASP A 540 -0.98 -14.92 -0.54
CA ASP A 540 -0.97 -16.16 -1.31
C ASP A 540 -0.24 -17.30 -0.56
N SER A 541 0.80 -16.98 0.20
CA SER A 541 1.49 -17.94 1.08
C SER A 541 0.56 -18.51 2.17
N LEU A 542 -0.32 -17.70 2.76
CA LEU A 542 -1.32 -18.18 3.72
C LEU A 542 -2.28 -19.19 3.09
N ILE A 543 -2.66 -18.97 1.83
CA ILE A 543 -3.53 -19.87 1.08
C ILE A 543 -2.80 -21.16 0.71
N THR A 544 -1.59 -21.05 0.17
CA THR A 544 -0.77 -22.20 -0.23
C THR A 544 -0.44 -23.11 0.95
N LYS A 545 -0.21 -22.53 2.14
CA LYS A 545 0.03 -23.28 3.38
C LYS A 545 -1.25 -23.84 4.03
N GLY A 546 -2.42 -23.55 3.45
CA GLY A 546 -3.70 -24.06 3.93
C GLY A 546 -4.22 -23.40 5.20
N TYR A 547 -3.71 -22.23 5.60
CA TYR A 547 -4.23 -21.47 6.76
C TYR A 547 -5.47 -20.65 6.41
N VAL A 548 -5.60 -20.28 5.16
CA VAL A 548 -6.72 -19.54 4.60
C VAL A 548 -7.19 -20.25 3.34
N ALA A 549 -8.50 -20.36 3.16
CA ALA A 549 -9.14 -20.88 1.96
C ALA A 549 -9.84 -19.76 1.19
N GLU A 550 -10.02 -19.96 -0.11
CA GLU A 550 -10.81 -19.08 -0.97
C GLU A 550 -12.21 -19.68 -1.20
N ASP A 551 -13.24 -18.89 -0.93
CA ASP A 551 -14.64 -19.15 -1.30
C ASP A 551 -15.07 -18.08 -2.31
N GLY A 552 -14.96 -18.37 -3.59
CA GLY A 552 -15.05 -17.39 -4.66
C GLY A 552 -13.97 -16.31 -4.51
N LYS A 553 -14.40 -15.07 -4.22
CA LYS A 553 -13.45 -13.95 -3.95
C LYS A 553 -13.18 -13.74 -2.46
N ARG A 554 -13.83 -14.50 -1.58
CA ARG A 554 -13.76 -14.31 -0.12
C ARG A 554 -12.67 -15.19 0.47
N LEU A 555 -12.01 -14.67 1.49
CA LEU A 555 -11.02 -15.39 2.28
C LEU A 555 -11.67 -15.89 3.58
N ILE A 556 -11.45 -17.17 3.88
CA ILE A 556 -11.98 -17.85 5.06
C ILE A 556 -10.81 -18.50 5.80
N SER A 557 -10.76 -18.33 7.11
CA SER A 557 -9.78 -19.05 7.94
C SER A 557 -10.13 -20.53 8.02
N THR A 558 -9.13 -21.38 7.77
CA THR A 558 -9.29 -22.84 7.91
C THR A 558 -9.14 -23.26 9.38
N GLU A 559 -9.50 -24.50 9.71
CA GLU A 559 -9.26 -25.08 11.04
C GLU A 559 -7.77 -25.01 11.41
N LEU A 560 -6.88 -25.37 10.47
CA LEU A 560 -5.44 -25.29 10.68
C LEU A 560 -4.97 -23.86 10.96
N GLY A 561 -5.51 -22.87 10.22
CA GLY A 561 -5.17 -21.45 10.43
C GLY A 561 -5.67 -20.92 11.78
N ARG A 562 -6.86 -21.33 12.20
CA ARG A 562 -7.43 -20.97 13.51
C ARG A 562 -6.66 -21.60 14.65
N GLU A 563 -6.29 -22.87 14.51
CA GLU A 563 -5.49 -23.58 15.51
C GLU A 563 -4.11 -22.96 15.66
N LEU A 564 -3.42 -22.68 14.55
CA LEU A 564 -2.15 -21.95 14.58
C LEU A 564 -2.32 -20.62 15.32
N TYR A 565 -3.34 -19.82 14.98
CA TYR A 565 -3.56 -18.53 15.62
C TYR A 565 -3.89 -18.65 17.11
N ARG A 566 -4.56 -19.74 17.52
CA ARG A 566 -4.92 -20.02 18.91
C ARG A 566 -3.72 -20.34 19.78
N ILE A 567 -2.80 -21.19 19.29
CA ILE A 567 -1.64 -21.65 20.05
C ILE A 567 -0.51 -20.62 20.14
N LEU A 568 -0.46 -19.66 19.21
CA LEU A 568 0.58 -18.65 19.22
C LEU A 568 0.39 -17.63 20.35
N PRO A 569 1.47 -17.24 21.06
CA PRO A 569 1.42 -16.19 22.07
C PRO A 569 1.20 -14.81 21.43
N ASP A 570 0.73 -13.87 22.23
CA ASP A 570 0.38 -12.52 21.77
C ASP A 570 1.57 -11.77 21.15
N GLU A 571 2.76 -11.97 21.65
CA GLU A 571 4.01 -11.38 21.16
C GLU A 571 4.30 -11.73 19.70
N ILE A 572 3.86 -12.91 19.26
CA ILE A 572 4.10 -13.43 17.89
C ILE A 572 2.92 -13.12 16.96
N LYS A 573 1.68 -13.19 17.47
CA LYS A 573 0.48 -13.08 16.62
C LYS A 573 -0.01 -11.67 16.38
N LYS A 574 0.50 -10.68 17.14
CA LYS A 574 0.15 -9.26 16.98
C LYS A 574 1.19 -8.51 16.15
N ALA A 575 0.81 -7.31 15.70
CA ALA A 575 1.71 -6.42 14.94
C ALA A 575 2.76 -5.71 15.83
N ASP A 576 2.74 -5.94 17.13
CA ASP A 576 3.56 -5.27 18.14
C ASP A 576 5.06 -5.45 17.88
N MET A 577 5.46 -6.63 17.41
CA MET A 577 6.84 -6.93 17.03
C MET A 577 7.33 -5.97 15.93
N THR A 578 6.50 -5.68 14.93
CA THR A 578 6.86 -4.74 13.86
C THR A 578 7.15 -3.34 14.40
N ALA A 579 6.36 -2.87 15.37
CA ALA A 579 6.56 -1.56 15.99
C ALA A 579 7.85 -1.50 16.81
N LYS A 580 8.09 -2.52 17.65
CA LYS A 580 9.28 -2.59 18.52
C LYS A 580 10.57 -2.69 17.69
N TRP A 581 10.55 -3.50 16.63
CA TRP A 581 11.71 -3.63 15.76
C TRP A 581 12.00 -2.33 15.01
N TRP A 582 10.95 -1.65 14.52
CA TRP A 582 11.15 -0.37 13.88
C TRP A 582 11.86 0.65 14.77
N ALA A 583 11.51 0.72 16.07
CA ALA A 583 12.18 1.61 17.00
C ALA A 583 13.69 1.27 17.14
N ILE A 584 14.03 -0.04 17.24
CA ILE A 584 15.44 -0.46 17.29
C ILE A 584 16.15 -0.16 15.96
N GLN A 585 15.47 -0.33 14.83
CA GLN A 585 16.02 0.00 13.51
C GLN A 585 16.30 1.49 13.34
N GLU A 586 15.46 2.39 13.92
CA GLU A 586 15.77 3.83 13.96
C GLU A 586 17.06 4.10 14.72
N ASP A 587 17.27 3.46 15.89
CA ASP A 587 18.50 3.59 16.67
C ASP A 587 19.72 3.03 15.90
N ILE A 588 19.55 2.01 15.05
CA ILE A 588 20.62 1.50 14.18
C ILE A 588 20.92 2.52 13.07
N ARG A 589 19.90 3.10 12.44
CA ARG A 589 20.07 4.12 11.40
C ARG A 589 20.79 5.37 11.91
N SER A 590 20.45 5.82 13.12
CA SER A 590 21.14 6.95 13.76
C SER A 590 22.58 6.63 14.21
N GLY A 591 22.97 5.36 14.26
CA GLY A 591 24.27 4.92 14.75
C GLY A 591 24.33 4.76 16.29
N ASP A 592 23.21 4.93 16.98
CA ASP A 592 23.14 4.77 18.44
C ASP A 592 23.24 3.30 18.86
N LYS A 593 22.83 2.37 17.96
CA LYS A 593 22.89 0.92 18.16
C LYS A 593 23.49 0.21 16.96
N THR A 594 23.95 -1.01 17.17
CA THR A 594 24.40 -1.91 16.11
C THR A 594 23.30 -2.87 15.71
N TYR A 595 23.45 -3.55 14.56
CA TYR A 595 22.51 -4.58 14.10
C TYR A 595 22.27 -5.69 15.13
N LYS A 596 23.27 -5.99 15.99
CA LYS A 596 23.15 -6.97 17.07
C LYS A 596 22.07 -6.63 18.09
N SER A 597 21.81 -5.36 18.33
CA SER A 597 20.74 -4.94 19.25
C SER A 597 19.36 -5.48 18.87
N LEU A 598 19.07 -5.61 17.56
CA LEU A 598 17.82 -6.20 17.09
C LEU A 598 17.88 -7.73 17.20
N THR A 599 18.96 -8.38 16.78
CA THR A 599 19.09 -9.84 16.82
C THR A 599 19.09 -10.38 18.26
N ASP A 600 19.70 -9.67 19.21
CA ASP A 600 19.68 -10.02 20.64
C ASP A 600 18.26 -9.89 21.21
N ASN A 601 17.56 -8.80 20.90
CA ASN A 601 16.15 -8.64 21.31
C ASN A 601 15.26 -9.76 20.77
N VAL A 602 15.49 -10.19 19.54
CA VAL A 602 14.78 -11.30 18.92
C VAL A 602 15.12 -12.63 19.63
N LEU A 603 16.39 -12.87 19.92
CA LEU A 603 16.82 -14.07 20.66
C LEU A 603 16.15 -14.16 22.02
N ASP A 604 16.08 -13.05 22.76
CA ASP A 604 15.41 -12.99 24.06
C ASP A 604 13.90 -13.26 23.94
N THR A 605 13.26 -12.73 22.88
CA THR A 605 11.85 -13.04 22.58
C THR A 605 11.66 -14.53 22.33
N ILE A 606 12.52 -15.15 21.51
CA ILE A 606 12.47 -16.58 21.20
C ILE A 606 12.63 -17.41 22.49
N LYS A 607 13.63 -17.11 23.31
CA LYS A 607 13.85 -17.80 24.61
C LYS A 607 12.65 -17.69 25.52
N THR A 608 12.05 -16.50 25.63
CA THR A 608 10.86 -16.24 26.44
C THR A 608 9.66 -17.09 25.97
N VAL A 609 9.41 -17.14 24.68
CA VAL A 609 8.30 -17.92 24.10
C VAL A 609 8.52 -19.42 24.36
N ILE A 610 9.72 -19.93 24.14
CA ILE A 610 10.05 -21.34 24.39
C ILE A 610 9.85 -21.70 25.86
N SER A 611 10.42 -20.93 26.79
CA SER A 611 10.33 -21.19 28.21
C SER A 611 8.91 -21.08 28.78
N ASN A 612 8.13 -20.13 28.31
CA ASN A 612 6.73 -19.98 28.74
C ASN A 612 5.80 -21.11 28.23
N SER A 613 6.16 -21.73 27.12
CA SER A 613 5.36 -22.80 26.51
C SER A 613 5.73 -24.20 27.06
N TYR A 614 6.91 -24.35 27.67
CA TYR A 614 7.35 -25.51 28.41
C TYR A 614 7.85 -25.04 29.79
N PRO A 615 6.95 -24.88 30.79
CA PRO A 615 7.41 -24.72 32.17
C PRO A 615 8.17 -26.00 32.56
N ALA A 616 9.41 -25.82 33.02
CA ALA A 616 10.35 -26.88 33.42
C ALA A 616 9.77 -27.80 34.51
#